data_21087b166af70d61a80fda881cc10c6b
#
_entry.id   21087b166af70d61a80fda881cc10c6b
#
_cell.length_a   1.000
_cell.length_b   1.000
_cell.length_c   1.000
_cell.angle_alpha   90.00
_cell.angle_beta   90.00
_cell.angle_gamma   90.00
#
_symmetry.space_group_name_H-M   'P 1'
#
loop_
_entity.id
_entity.type
_entity.pdbx_description
1 polymer ?
#
loop_
_entity_poly.entity_id
_entity_poly.type
_entity_poly.pdbx_seq_one_letter_code
_entity_poly.pdbx_strand_id
1 'polypeptide(L)'
;LILLLVFTLTIITSVGLSNFKLDASSDALVLESDESLKTYREAEDEFGDSSFLIVTYEPKNELFSEYSLKKISQLENDLKNIDGVDSVLSILDAPIFFQPRVGLSEVSDNLKNLTDPEVDLNLAKEEIINNPIYKELIISNDGKTTAMQVVLKGNKEYSQLINSRYEILEKLDSREPLTSKTINQLQNDLENINTRISEINNQESEFNKLLIAEIRQTLDIYRDEATIYLGGPSMIATDMMEYIESDLVIFGT
;
A
#
# COMPACT_ATOMS: atom_id res chain seq x y z
N LEU A 1 6.36 -53.61 1.10
CA LEU A 1 5.62 -53.16 -0.08
C LEU A 1 4.91 -51.84 0.18
N ILE A 2 4.06 -51.74 1.25
CA ILE A 2 3.29 -50.53 1.60
C ILE A 2 4.21 -49.33 1.88
N LEU A 3 5.27 -49.49 2.69
CA LEU A 3 6.24 -48.44 2.99
C LEU A 3 6.95 -47.94 1.72
N LEU A 4 7.30 -48.81 0.80
CA LEU A 4 7.94 -48.47 -0.45
C LEU A 4 6.97 -47.70 -1.36
N LEU A 5 5.70 -48.04 -1.37
CA LEU A 5 4.65 -47.36 -2.12
C LEU A 5 4.41 -45.93 -1.56
N VAL A 6 4.32 -45.81 -0.21
CA VAL A 6 4.19 -44.48 0.45
C VAL A 6 5.41 -43.59 0.14
N PHE A 7 6.62 -44.16 0.26
CA PHE A 7 7.86 -43.41 -0.01
C PHE A 7 7.95 -42.94 -1.47
N THR A 8 7.56 -43.83 -2.41
CA THR A 8 7.52 -43.45 -3.83
C THR A 8 6.48 -42.38 -4.12
N LEU A 9 5.29 -42.48 -3.50
CA LEU A 9 4.24 -41.47 -3.63
C LEU A 9 4.70 -40.12 -3.07
N THR A 10 5.37 -40.12 -1.91
CA THR A 10 5.93 -38.88 -1.30
C THR A 10 6.98 -38.25 -2.19
N ILE A 11 7.87 -39.03 -2.81
CA ILE A 11 8.86 -38.49 -3.76
C ILE A 11 8.17 -37.87 -4.98
N ILE A 12 7.18 -38.53 -5.55
CA ILE A 12 6.43 -38.02 -6.71
C ILE A 12 5.69 -36.71 -6.37
N THR A 13 5.05 -36.66 -5.20
CA THR A 13 4.37 -35.43 -4.77
C THR A 13 5.34 -34.30 -4.40
N SER A 14 6.54 -34.63 -3.89
CA SER A 14 7.59 -33.65 -3.56
C SER A 14 8.13 -32.91 -4.80
N VAL A 15 8.06 -33.52 -5.99
CA VAL A 15 8.41 -32.84 -7.25
C VAL A 15 7.46 -31.66 -7.52
N GLY A 16 6.20 -31.76 -7.07
CA GLY A 16 5.23 -30.66 -7.17
C GLY A 16 5.51 -29.45 -6.26
N LEU A 17 6.31 -29.65 -5.17
CA LEU A 17 6.66 -28.53 -4.27
C LEU A 17 7.48 -27.42 -4.97
N SER A 18 8.30 -27.79 -5.96
CA SER A 18 9.08 -26.80 -6.71
C SER A 18 8.22 -25.84 -7.54
N ASN A 19 6.96 -26.23 -7.82
CA ASN A 19 5.99 -25.42 -8.55
C ASN A 19 4.99 -24.71 -7.61
N PHE A 20 5.12 -24.92 -6.30
CA PHE A 20 4.29 -24.23 -5.33
C PHE A 20 4.75 -22.78 -5.25
N LYS A 21 3.89 -21.88 -5.65
CA LYS A 21 4.09 -20.44 -5.56
C LYS A 21 2.99 -19.87 -4.68
N LEU A 22 3.37 -19.08 -3.71
CA LEU A 22 2.45 -18.35 -2.87
C LEU A 22 2.24 -16.97 -3.51
N ASP A 23 1.02 -16.67 -3.88
CA ASP A 23 0.63 -15.34 -4.34
C ASP A 23 0.07 -14.57 -3.14
N ALA A 24 0.81 -13.57 -2.69
CA ALA A 24 0.43 -12.68 -1.61
C ALA A 24 0.06 -11.28 -2.11
N SER A 25 -0.21 -11.15 -3.41
CA SER A 25 -0.73 -9.87 -3.92
C SER A 25 -2.07 -9.54 -3.25
N SER A 26 -2.34 -8.28 -3.06
CA SER A 26 -3.65 -7.80 -2.57
C SER A 26 -4.79 -8.33 -3.44
N ASP A 27 -4.54 -8.51 -4.73
CA ASP A 27 -5.48 -9.01 -5.72
C ASP A 27 -5.84 -10.48 -5.51
N ALA A 28 -4.93 -11.30 -4.97
CA ALA A 28 -5.22 -12.71 -4.65
C ALA A 28 -6.24 -12.88 -3.52
N LEU A 29 -6.44 -11.85 -2.71
CA LEU A 29 -7.40 -11.83 -1.61
C LEU A 29 -8.79 -11.35 -2.03
N VAL A 30 -8.94 -10.83 -3.24
CA VAL A 30 -10.20 -10.28 -3.75
C VAL A 30 -10.88 -11.29 -4.66
N LEU A 31 -12.18 -11.49 -4.49
CA LEU A 31 -12.99 -12.32 -5.37
C LEU A 31 -13.13 -11.64 -6.73
N GLU A 32 -12.60 -12.24 -7.78
CA GLU A 32 -12.63 -11.73 -9.17
C GLU A 32 -14.05 -11.46 -9.70
N SER A 33 -15.07 -12.06 -9.11
CA SER A 33 -16.49 -11.90 -9.47
C SER A 33 -17.21 -10.80 -8.67
N ASP A 34 -16.52 -10.04 -7.84
CA ASP A 34 -17.14 -8.98 -7.04
C ASP A 34 -17.35 -7.73 -7.90
N GLU A 35 -18.62 -7.27 -7.99
CA GLU A 35 -19.00 -6.07 -8.76
C GLU A 35 -18.34 -4.80 -8.19
N SER A 36 -18.06 -4.76 -6.88
CA SER A 36 -17.35 -3.65 -6.23
C SER A 36 -15.91 -3.52 -6.70
N LEU A 37 -15.28 -4.61 -7.15
CA LEU A 37 -13.94 -4.62 -7.70
C LEU A 37 -13.84 -3.81 -9.00
N LYS A 38 -14.88 -3.80 -9.81
CA LYS A 38 -14.94 -2.97 -11.02
C LYS A 38 -14.88 -1.48 -10.69
N THR A 39 -15.68 -1.05 -9.71
CA THR A 39 -15.67 0.35 -9.25
C THR A 39 -14.32 0.74 -8.63
N TYR A 40 -13.70 -0.18 -7.89
CA TYR A 40 -12.36 0.03 -7.32
C TYR A 40 -11.32 0.25 -8.42
N ARG A 41 -11.33 -0.55 -9.48
CA ARG A 41 -10.41 -0.41 -10.61
C ARG A 41 -10.65 0.84 -11.45
N GLU A 42 -11.91 1.19 -11.68
CA GLU A 42 -12.23 2.46 -12.35
C GLU A 42 -11.63 3.64 -11.56
N ALA A 43 -11.63 3.56 -10.22
CA ALA A 43 -10.97 4.55 -9.37
C ALA A 43 -9.43 4.48 -9.47
N GLU A 44 -8.83 3.29 -9.52
CA GLU A 44 -7.38 3.12 -9.72
C GLU A 44 -6.92 3.67 -11.08
N ASP A 45 -7.70 3.46 -12.14
CA ASP A 45 -7.41 3.99 -13.47
C ASP A 45 -7.48 5.53 -13.50
N GLU A 46 -8.39 6.14 -12.72
CA GLU A 46 -8.56 7.59 -12.65
C GLU A 46 -7.55 8.26 -11.69
N PHE A 47 -7.29 7.65 -10.54
CA PHE A 47 -6.48 8.23 -9.46
C PHE A 47 -5.06 7.65 -9.36
N GLY A 48 -4.76 6.61 -10.12
CA GLY A 48 -3.50 5.88 -10.10
C GLY A 48 -3.51 4.70 -9.12
N ASP A 49 -2.82 3.63 -9.52
CA ASP A 49 -2.51 2.48 -8.65
C ASP A 49 -1.32 2.85 -7.77
N SER A 50 -1.58 3.23 -6.56
CA SER A 50 -0.54 3.53 -5.59
C SER A 50 -0.79 2.78 -4.29
N SER A 51 0.03 1.76 -4.08
CA SER A 51 0.15 1.13 -2.77
C SER A 51 0.67 2.15 -1.76
N PHE A 52 0.14 2.12 -0.54
CA PHE A 52 0.57 3.05 0.50
C PHE A 52 0.75 2.36 1.85
N LEU A 53 1.56 3.00 2.68
CA LEU A 53 1.71 2.68 4.08
C LEU A 53 1.19 3.84 4.93
N ILE A 54 0.75 3.53 6.13
CA ILE A 54 0.36 4.52 7.12
C ILE A 54 1.35 4.47 8.27
N VAL A 55 1.94 5.60 8.58
CA VAL A 55 2.77 5.82 9.75
C VAL A 55 2.00 6.68 10.75
N THR A 56 1.73 6.16 11.93
CA THR A 56 1.19 6.99 13.01
C THR A 56 2.34 7.52 13.87
N TYR A 57 2.25 8.79 14.25
CA TYR A 57 3.27 9.49 15.01
C TYR A 57 2.64 10.22 16.20
N GLU A 58 2.98 9.79 17.42
CA GLU A 58 2.58 10.43 18.66
C GLU A 58 3.84 10.95 19.37
N PRO A 59 4.16 12.25 19.26
CA PRO A 59 5.34 12.81 19.90
C PRO A 59 5.22 12.82 21.44
N LYS A 60 6.35 12.71 22.14
CA LYS A 60 6.38 12.85 23.61
C LYS A 60 6.05 14.28 24.05
N ASN A 61 6.25 15.26 23.18
CA ASN A 61 5.90 16.65 23.37
C ASN A 61 4.54 16.96 22.72
N GLU A 62 4.07 18.20 22.85
CA GLU A 62 2.85 18.64 22.17
C GLU A 62 3.02 18.55 20.64
N LEU A 63 2.03 17.97 19.93
CA LEU A 63 2.08 17.75 18.49
C LEU A 63 2.25 19.06 17.70
N PHE A 64 1.50 20.11 18.06
CA PHE A 64 1.55 21.41 17.40
C PHE A 64 2.66 22.33 17.93
N SER A 65 3.68 21.80 18.60
CA SER A 65 4.89 22.57 18.91
C SER A 65 5.81 22.66 17.69
N GLU A 66 6.55 23.77 17.56
CA GLU A 66 7.56 23.91 16.50
C GLU A 66 8.56 22.76 16.47
N TYR A 67 8.91 22.24 17.65
CA TYR A 67 9.81 21.10 17.78
C TYR A 67 9.22 19.84 17.15
N SER A 68 7.99 19.48 17.49
CA SER A 68 7.33 18.27 16.98
C SER A 68 7.09 18.39 15.46
N LEU A 69 6.62 19.54 14.98
CA LEU A 69 6.41 19.78 13.54
C LEU A 69 7.72 19.70 12.75
N LYS A 70 8.82 20.22 13.32
CA LYS A 70 10.15 20.08 12.71
C LYS A 70 10.59 18.61 12.65
N LYS A 71 10.31 17.81 13.69
CA LYS A 71 10.62 16.37 13.68
C LYS A 71 9.80 15.60 12.67
N ILE A 72 8.53 15.95 12.52
CA ILE A 72 7.66 15.40 11.47
C ILE A 72 8.23 15.72 10.08
N SER A 73 8.64 16.97 9.85
CA SER A 73 9.26 17.37 8.58
C SER A 73 10.58 16.64 8.30
N GLN A 74 11.40 16.39 9.32
CA GLN A 74 12.61 15.58 9.15
C GLN A 74 12.29 14.14 8.78
N LEU A 75 11.37 13.49 9.51
CA LEU A 75 10.92 12.14 9.23
C LEU A 75 10.32 12.01 7.83
N GLU A 76 9.48 12.97 7.42
CA GLU A 76 8.90 13.04 6.09
C GLU A 76 9.98 13.08 5.00
N ASN A 77 10.99 13.93 5.17
CA ASN A 77 12.10 14.02 4.23
C ASN A 77 12.95 12.74 4.19
N ASP A 78 13.21 12.14 5.35
CA ASP A 78 13.98 10.89 5.40
C ASP A 78 13.22 9.75 4.70
N LEU A 79 11.90 9.65 4.90
CA LEU A 79 11.05 8.68 4.20
C LEU A 79 10.98 8.94 2.69
N LYS A 80 10.86 10.20 2.25
CA LYS A 80 10.86 10.57 0.82
C LYS A 80 12.16 10.20 0.10
N ASN A 81 13.28 10.12 0.80
CA ASN A 81 14.58 9.76 0.23
C ASN A 81 14.79 8.25 0.07
N ILE A 82 13.90 7.40 0.58
CA ILE A 82 13.97 5.95 0.42
C ILE A 82 13.59 5.58 -1.02
N ASP A 83 14.43 4.77 -1.68
CA ASP A 83 14.06 4.28 -3.02
C ASP A 83 12.85 3.36 -2.93
N GLY A 84 11.86 3.57 -3.81
CA GLY A 84 10.56 2.90 -3.75
C GLY A 84 9.45 3.72 -3.10
N VAL A 85 9.77 4.81 -2.40
CA VAL A 85 8.80 5.81 -1.97
C VAL A 85 8.58 6.84 -3.09
N ASP A 86 7.33 7.10 -3.43
CA ASP A 86 6.93 8.10 -4.42
C ASP A 86 6.70 9.46 -3.75
N SER A 87 5.89 9.47 -2.71
CA SER A 87 5.57 10.68 -1.96
C SER A 87 5.21 10.34 -0.50
N VAL A 88 5.30 11.34 0.36
CA VAL A 88 4.83 11.27 1.75
C VAL A 88 3.94 12.46 1.98
N LEU A 89 2.74 12.22 2.50
CA LEU A 89 1.78 13.23 2.90
C LEU A 89 1.60 13.18 4.41
N SER A 90 1.68 14.32 5.05
CA SER A 90 1.59 14.43 6.50
C SER A 90 0.62 15.54 6.94
N ILE A 91 0.50 15.76 8.22
CA ILE A 91 -0.26 16.89 8.77
C ILE A 91 0.32 18.25 8.31
N LEU A 92 1.60 18.27 7.89
CA LEU A 92 2.25 19.49 7.40
C LEU A 92 1.68 19.95 6.06
N ASP A 93 1.17 19.01 5.26
CA ASP A 93 0.55 19.28 3.96
C ASP A 93 -0.92 19.68 4.08
N ALA A 94 -1.50 19.56 5.29
CA ALA A 94 -2.91 19.86 5.50
C ALA A 94 -3.21 21.37 5.27
N PRO A 95 -4.09 21.71 4.31
CA PRO A 95 -4.50 23.09 4.08
C PRO A 95 -5.18 23.71 5.29
N ILE A 96 -4.82 24.95 5.60
CA ILE A 96 -5.43 25.80 6.62
C ILE A 96 -6.36 26.81 5.93
N PHE A 97 -7.66 26.76 6.25
CA PHE A 97 -8.70 27.53 5.55
C PHE A 97 -9.07 28.83 6.26
N PHE A 98 -8.77 28.96 7.55
CA PHE A 98 -9.22 30.09 8.36
C PHE A 98 -8.10 31.08 8.76
N GLN A 99 -6.89 30.95 8.14
CA GLN A 99 -5.76 31.82 8.46
C GLN A 99 -4.97 32.29 7.22
N PRO A 100 -5.35 33.41 6.57
CA PRO A 100 -6.60 34.15 6.73
C PRO A 100 -7.79 33.34 6.25
N ARG A 101 -9.02 33.75 6.59
CA ARG A 101 -10.22 33.16 5.99
C ARG A 101 -10.20 33.37 4.49
N VAL A 102 -10.10 32.30 3.75
CA VAL A 102 -10.05 32.31 2.29
C VAL A 102 -11.46 32.10 1.74
N GLY A 103 -11.89 32.94 0.80
CA GLY A 103 -13.14 32.73 0.07
C GLY A 103 -13.03 31.54 -0.86
N LEU A 104 -14.16 30.85 -1.14
CA LEU A 104 -14.18 29.68 -2.02
C LEU A 104 -13.55 29.93 -3.41
N SER A 105 -13.53 31.17 -3.89
CA SER A 105 -12.89 31.57 -5.15
C SER A 105 -11.37 31.72 -5.08
N GLU A 106 -10.80 31.74 -3.89
CA GLU A 106 -9.37 32.00 -3.63
C GLU A 106 -8.66 30.77 -3.04
N VAL A 107 -9.42 29.67 -2.82
CA VAL A 107 -8.93 28.44 -2.18
C VAL A 107 -7.77 27.81 -2.94
N SER A 108 -7.73 27.91 -4.29
CA SER A 108 -6.67 27.28 -5.08
C SER A 108 -5.32 27.98 -4.99
N ASP A 109 -5.27 29.27 -4.70
CA ASP A 109 -4.05 30.07 -4.88
C ASP A 109 -3.42 30.58 -3.57
N ASN A 110 -4.15 30.52 -2.43
CA ASN A 110 -3.75 31.14 -1.17
C ASN A 110 -3.86 30.23 0.07
N LEU A 111 -3.93 28.91 -0.10
CA LEU A 111 -3.97 28.01 1.05
C LEU A 111 -2.59 27.93 1.70
N LYS A 112 -2.56 28.21 3.00
CA LYS A 112 -1.40 28.01 3.86
C LYS A 112 -1.43 26.61 4.47
N ASN A 113 -0.30 26.19 4.98
CA ASN A 113 -0.15 24.95 5.73
C ASN A 113 0.66 25.19 7.02
N LEU A 114 0.88 24.15 7.82
CA LEU A 114 1.58 24.28 9.10
C LEU A 114 3.07 24.68 8.98
N THR A 115 3.63 24.68 7.78
CA THR A 115 5.02 25.11 7.54
C THR A 115 5.14 26.60 7.27
N ASP A 116 4.02 27.29 7.04
CA ASP A 116 3.99 28.72 6.77
C ASP A 116 4.25 29.51 8.05
N PRO A 117 5.24 30.43 8.08
CA PRO A 117 5.62 31.16 9.28
C PRO A 117 4.55 32.16 9.76
N GLU A 118 3.57 32.47 8.92
CA GLU A 118 2.46 33.36 9.26
C GLU A 118 1.27 32.67 9.91
N VAL A 119 1.30 31.32 10.00
CA VAL A 119 0.22 30.54 10.60
C VAL A 119 0.38 30.50 12.13
N ASP A 120 -0.67 30.89 12.84
CA ASP A 120 -0.76 30.70 14.29
C ASP A 120 -1.06 29.23 14.60
N LEU A 121 -0.10 28.53 15.23
CA LEU A 121 -0.19 27.10 15.50
C LEU A 121 -1.35 26.74 16.45
N ASN A 122 -1.76 27.66 17.36
CA ASN A 122 -2.90 27.37 18.25
C ASN A 122 -4.22 27.41 17.48
N LEU A 123 -4.39 28.41 16.60
CA LEU A 123 -5.57 28.49 15.76
C LEU A 123 -5.62 27.34 14.73
N ALA A 124 -4.46 26.98 14.14
CA ALA A 124 -4.35 25.85 13.23
C ALA A 124 -4.69 24.52 13.92
N LYS A 125 -4.23 24.32 15.14
CA LYS A 125 -4.60 23.17 15.98
C LYS A 125 -6.11 23.07 16.17
N GLU A 126 -6.77 24.15 16.56
CA GLU A 126 -8.22 24.19 16.73
C GLU A 126 -8.95 23.88 15.42
N GLU A 127 -8.47 24.44 14.32
CA GLU A 127 -9.03 24.18 12.99
C GLU A 127 -8.90 22.70 12.59
N ILE A 128 -7.70 22.14 12.65
CA ILE A 128 -7.41 20.77 12.21
C ILE A 128 -8.17 19.73 13.07
N ILE A 129 -8.18 19.89 14.39
CA ILE A 129 -8.86 18.96 15.30
C ILE A 129 -10.39 18.96 15.10
N ASN A 130 -10.97 20.12 14.79
CA ASN A 130 -12.41 20.26 14.62
C ASN A 130 -12.89 20.10 13.18
N ASN A 131 -11.99 20.04 12.21
CA ASN A 131 -12.34 19.89 10.81
C ASN A 131 -12.73 18.43 10.51
N PRO A 132 -13.95 18.18 10.00
CA PRO A 132 -14.42 16.82 9.72
C PRO A 132 -13.60 16.10 8.62
N ILE A 133 -12.84 16.83 7.79
CA ILE A 133 -11.96 16.26 6.76
C ILE A 133 -10.70 15.65 7.41
N TYR A 134 -10.20 16.26 8.48
CA TYR A 134 -8.93 15.87 9.10
C TYR A 134 -9.11 14.95 10.32
N LYS A 135 -10.21 15.15 11.02
CA LYS A 135 -10.54 14.42 12.25
C LYS A 135 -10.66 12.92 11.98
N GLU A 136 -9.98 12.13 12.78
CA GLU A 136 -9.93 10.64 12.66
C GLU A 136 -9.33 10.11 11.36
N LEU A 137 -8.89 10.99 10.44
CA LEU A 137 -8.19 10.62 9.22
C LEU A 137 -6.69 10.89 9.35
N ILE A 138 -6.30 12.14 9.61
CA ILE A 138 -4.89 12.52 9.76
C ILE A 138 -4.51 12.94 11.19
N ILE A 139 -5.51 13.15 12.06
CA ILE A 139 -5.30 13.50 13.46
C ILE A 139 -6.30 12.77 14.36
N SER A 140 -5.82 12.32 15.53
CA SER A 140 -6.66 11.71 16.56
C SER A 140 -7.61 12.73 17.19
N ASN A 141 -8.71 12.22 17.79
CA ASN A 141 -9.71 13.07 18.46
C ASN A 141 -9.13 13.93 19.59
N ASP A 142 -8.09 13.46 20.26
CA ASP A 142 -7.41 14.17 21.35
C ASP A 142 -6.29 15.09 20.87
N GLY A 143 -6.01 15.11 19.55
CA GLY A 143 -5.00 15.96 18.94
C GLY A 143 -3.55 15.57 19.26
N LYS A 144 -3.29 14.35 19.73
CA LYS A 144 -1.95 13.90 20.14
C LYS A 144 -1.22 13.10 19.08
N THR A 145 -1.96 12.33 18.30
CA THR A 145 -1.41 11.44 17.27
C THR A 145 -1.76 11.96 15.90
N THR A 146 -0.79 11.99 15.00
CA THR A 146 -1.01 12.26 13.57
C THR A 146 -0.67 11.05 12.73
N ALA A 147 -1.26 10.97 11.54
CA ALA A 147 -0.95 9.97 10.52
C ALA A 147 -0.19 10.60 9.36
N MET A 148 0.76 9.85 8.81
CA MET A 148 1.42 10.14 7.54
C MET A 148 1.09 9.03 6.56
N GLN A 149 0.78 9.39 5.33
CA GLN A 149 0.62 8.45 4.23
C GLN A 149 1.93 8.40 3.44
N VAL A 150 2.55 7.23 3.39
CA VAL A 150 3.73 6.96 2.58
C VAL A 150 3.28 6.24 1.32
N VAL A 151 3.27 6.92 0.20
CA VAL A 151 2.87 6.39 -1.10
C VAL A 151 4.07 5.69 -1.72
N LEU A 152 3.88 4.45 -2.16
CA LEU A 152 4.92 3.65 -2.80
C LEU A 152 4.85 3.81 -4.31
N LYS A 153 5.98 3.66 -4.98
CA LYS A 153 6.05 3.66 -6.45
C LYS A 153 5.27 2.48 -7.01
N GLY A 154 4.26 2.75 -7.81
CA GLY A 154 3.49 1.72 -8.50
C GLY A 154 4.20 1.12 -9.71
N ASN A 155 3.85 -0.10 -10.06
CA ASN A 155 4.35 -0.78 -11.26
C ASN A 155 3.33 -0.69 -12.40
N LYS A 156 3.59 0.19 -13.35
CA LYS A 156 2.69 0.40 -14.50
C LYS A 156 2.53 -0.85 -15.38
N GLU A 157 3.57 -1.69 -15.51
CA GLU A 157 3.48 -2.94 -16.27
C GLU A 157 2.52 -3.91 -15.58
N TYR A 158 2.61 -4.02 -14.24
CA TYR A 158 1.71 -4.85 -13.44
C TYR A 158 0.24 -4.42 -13.62
N SER A 159 -0.08 -3.14 -13.42
CA SER A 159 -1.44 -2.61 -13.58
C SER A 159 -2.00 -2.86 -14.99
N GLN A 160 -1.18 -2.69 -16.04
CA GLN A 160 -1.60 -2.98 -17.42
C GLN A 160 -1.89 -4.47 -17.64
N LEU A 161 -1.08 -5.36 -17.06
CA LEU A 161 -1.28 -6.81 -17.16
C LEU A 161 -2.54 -7.24 -16.42
N ILE A 162 -2.78 -6.71 -15.23
CA ILE A 162 -3.99 -6.95 -14.45
C ILE A 162 -5.23 -6.51 -15.25
N ASN A 163 -5.26 -5.30 -15.79
CA ASN A 163 -6.37 -4.81 -16.60
C ASN A 163 -6.60 -5.71 -17.84
N SER A 164 -5.53 -6.09 -18.54
CA SER A 164 -5.63 -7.00 -19.70
C SER A 164 -6.17 -8.38 -19.32
N ARG A 165 -5.76 -8.90 -18.15
CA ARG A 165 -6.26 -10.17 -17.61
C ARG A 165 -7.78 -10.13 -17.40
N TYR A 166 -8.28 -9.03 -16.82
CA TYR A 166 -9.71 -8.88 -16.58
C TYR A 166 -10.53 -8.74 -17.85
N GLU A 167 -10.05 -7.99 -18.82
CA GLU A 167 -10.72 -7.91 -20.13
C GLU A 167 -10.86 -9.29 -20.78
N ILE A 168 -9.84 -10.15 -20.64
CA ILE A 168 -9.90 -11.51 -21.16
C ILE A 168 -10.90 -12.36 -20.37
N LEU A 169 -10.89 -12.27 -19.04
CA LEU A 169 -11.82 -13.01 -18.19
C LEU A 169 -13.28 -12.59 -18.45
N GLU A 170 -13.55 -11.28 -18.57
CA GLU A 170 -14.88 -10.77 -18.91
C GLU A 170 -15.35 -11.29 -20.27
N LYS A 171 -14.47 -11.32 -21.29
CA LYS A 171 -14.78 -11.90 -22.60
C LYS A 171 -15.09 -13.40 -22.53
N LEU A 172 -14.35 -14.15 -21.70
CA LEU A 172 -14.57 -15.58 -21.54
C LEU A 172 -15.85 -15.90 -20.77
N ASP A 173 -16.26 -15.05 -19.82
CA ASP A 173 -17.51 -15.18 -19.04
C ASP A 173 -18.73 -14.59 -19.74
N SER A 174 -18.50 -13.85 -20.82
CA SER A 174 -19.59 -13.23 -21.58
C SER A 174 -20.54 -14.31 -22.16
N ARG A 175 -21.83 -14.00 -22.19
CA ARG A 175 -22.86 -14.86 -22.80
C ARG A 175 -22.82 -14.87 -24.33
N GLU A 176 -21.90 -14.16 -24.95
CA GLU A 176 -21.74 -14.15 -26.38
C GLU A 176 -21.10 -15.46 -26.87
N PRO A 177 -21.59 -16.06 -27.96
CA PRO A 177 -21.04 -17.30 -28.47
C PRO A 177 -19.65 -17.05 -29.08
N LEU A 178 -18.61 -17.50 -28.39
CA LEU A 178 -17.23 -17.48 -28.87
C LEU A 178 -16.91 -18.73 -29.72
N THR A 179 -16.09 -18.56 -30.75
CA THR A 179 -15.59 -19.72 -31.49
C THR A 179 -14.52 -20.46 -30.68
N SER A 180 -14.38 -21.77 -30.87
CA SER A 180 -13.33 -22.57 -30.20
C SER A 180 -11.92 -22.01 -30.44
N LYS A 181 -11.67 -21.42 -31.61
CA LYS A 181 -10.38 -20.77 -31.93
C LYS A 181 -10.17 -19.55 -31.07
N THR A 182 -11.18 -18.71 -30.87
CA THR A 182 -11.13 -17.51 -30.04
C THR A 182 -10.91 -17.88 -28.57
N ILE A 183 -11.63 -18.89 -28.07
CA ILE A 183 -11.46 -19.37 -26.70
C ILE A 183 -10.03 -19.84 -26.45
N ASN A 184 -9.48 -20.68 -27.33
CA ASN A 184 -8.10 -21.16 -27.19
C ASN A 184 -7.09 -20.00 -27.24
N GLN A 185 -7.32 -18.99 -28.06
CA GLN A 185 -6.43 -17.82 -28.12
C GLN A 185 -6.49 -17.01 -26.81
N LEU A 186 -7.69 -16.70 -26.30
CA LEU A 186 -7.86 -15.99 -25.03
C LEU A 186 -7.26 -16.76 -23.84
N GLN A 187 -7.37 -18.11 -23.84
CA GLN A 187 -6.75 -18.93 -22.80
C GLN A 187 -5.23 -18.88 -22.85
N ASN A 188 -4.63 -18.93 -24.04
CA ASN A 188 -3.18 -18.80 -24.21
C ASN A 188 -2.69 -17.41 -23.78
N ASP A 189 -3.42 -16.36 -24.16
CA ASP A 189 -3.08 -14.99 -23.76
C ASP A 189 -3.16 -14.84 -22.23
N LEU A 190 -4.19 -15.42 -21.59
CA LEU A 190 -4.36 -15.45 -20.15
C LEU A 190 -3.20 -16.16 -19.44
N GLU A 191 -2.75 -17.32 -19.97
CA GLU A 191 -1.62 -18.06 -19.43
C GLU A 191 -0.32 -17.25 -19.49
N ASN A 192 -0.07 -16.57 -20.62
CA ASN A 192 1.08 -15.70 -20.79
C ASN A 192 1.06 -14.52 -19.80
N ILE A 193 -0.10 -13.87 -19.66
CA ILE A 193 -0.28 -12.76 -18.71
C ILE A 193 -0.08 -13.25 -17.27
N ASN A 194 -0.68 -14.35 -16.87
CA ASN A 194 -0.52 -14.92 -15.52
C ASN A 194 0.94 -15.27 -15.23
N THR A 195 1.67 -15.79 -16.22
CA THR A 195 3.11 -16.08 -16.08
C THR A 195 3.88 -14.81 -15.83
N ARG A 196 3.61 -13.75 -16.60
CA ARG A 196 4.30 -12.46 -16.44
C ARG A 196 3.96 -11.78 -15.12
N ILE A 197 2.70 -11.79 -14.69
CA ILE A 197 2.27 -11.31 -13.36
C ILE A 197 3.03 -12.06 -12.25
N SER A 198 3.13 -13.38 -12.33
CA SER A 198 3.86 -14.16 -11.34
C SER A 198 5.35 -13.83 -11.28
N GLU A 199 6.00 -13.50 -12.41
CA GLU A 199 7.38 -13.05 -12.44
C GLU A 199 7.55 -11.69 -11.75
N ILE A 200 6.66 -10.75 -12.04
CA ILE A 200 6.66 -9.42 -11.42
C ILE A 200 6.42 -9.55 -9.92
N ASN A 201 5.42 -10.31 -9.48
CA ASN A 201 5.11 -10.51 -8.05
C ASN A 201 6.31 -11.06 -7.28
N ASN A 202 7.05 -12.02 -7.87
CA ASN A 202 8.25 -12.56 -7.23
C ASN A 202 9.36 -11.50 -7.06
N GLN A 203 9.55 -10.64 -8.06
CA GLN A 203 10.55 -9.56 -8.00
C GLN A 203 10.14 -8.47 -7.01
N GLU A 204 8.86 -8.09 -7.01
CA GLU A 204 8.33 -7.06 -6.11
C GLU A 204 8.26 -7.54 -4.65
N SER A 205 7.99 -8.80 -4.40
CA SER A 205 7.97 -9.36 -3.04
C SER A 205 9.32 -9.14 -2.33
N GLU A 206 10.43 -9.47 -2.98
CA GLU A 206 11.76 -9.24 -2.41
C GLU A 206 12.07 -7.74 -2.26
N PHE A 207 11.69 -6.94 -3.27
CA PHE A 207 11.87 -5.49 -3.20
C PHE A 207 11.08 -4.87 -2.05
N ASN A 208 9.79 -5.22 -1.93
CA ASN A 208 8.92 -4.71 -0.87
C ASN A 208 9.40 -5.11 0.53
N LYS A 209 9.94 -6.32 0.69
CA LYS A 209 10.54 -6.77 1.93
C LYS A 209 11.70 -5.87 2.37
N LEU A 210 12.62 -5.56 1.44
CA LEU A 210 13.74 -4.67 1.70
C LEU A 210 13.27 -3.24 1.96
N LEU A 211 12.34 -2.74 1.17
CA LEU A 211 11.75 -1.41 1.31
C LEU A 211 11.09 -1.22 2.68
N ILE A 212 10.25 -2.18 3.12
CA ILE A 212 9.60 -2.11 4.42
C ILE A 212 10.61 -2.19 5.56
N ALA A 213 11.66 -3.00 5.42
CA ALA A 213 12.73 -3.07 6.40
C ALA A 213 13.48 -1.73 6.51
N GLU A 214 13.78 -1.05 5.39
CA GLU A 214 14.43 0.26 5.36
C GLU A 214 13.52 1.35 5.98
N ILE A 215 12.23 1.35 5.65
CA ILE A 215 11.25 2.24 6.28
C ILE A 215 11.23 2.02 7.80
N ARG A 216 11.15 0.79 8.28
CA ARG A 216 11.20 0.48 9.72
C ARG A 216 12.47 1.00 10.38
N GLN A 217 13.62 0.79 9.75
CA GLN A 217 14.90 1.27 10.26
C GLN A 217 14.93 2.81 10.33
N THR A 218 14.36 3.49 9.36
CA THR A 218 14.21 4.96 9.38
C THR A 218 13.30 5.41 10.51
N LEU A 219 12.16 4.75 10.71
CA LEU A 219 11.24 5.05 11.82
C LEU A 219 11.87 4.82 13.20
N ASP A 220 12.75 3.83 13.33
CA ASP A 220 13.41 3.49 14.60
C ASP A 220 14.30 4.64 15.12
N ILE A 221 14.85 5.47 14.24
CA ILE A 221 15.63 6.67 14.61
C ILE A 221 14.81 7.66 15.43
N TYR A 222 13.50 7.69 15.21
CA TYR A 222 12.58 8.66 15.84
C TYR A 222 11.85 8.13 17.06
N ARG A 223 11.97 6.82 17.41
CA ARG A 223 11.24 6.19 18.53
C ARG A 223 11.63 6.72 19.91
N ASP A 224 12.81 7.28 20.03
CA ASP A 224 13.22 7.91 21.30
C ASP A 224 12.41 9.19 21.60
N GLU A 225 11.82 9.81 20.59
CA GLU A 225 11.08 11.07 20.69
C GLU A 225 9.57 10.93 20.50
N ALA A 226 9.13 9.81 19.92
CA ALA A 226 7.73 9.56 19.60
C ALA A 226 7.37 8.07 19.71
N THR A 227 6.08 7.79 19.94
CA THR A 227 5.50 6.46 19.71
C THR A 227 5.11 6.39 18.23
N ILE A 228 5.67 5.41 17.52
CA ILE A 228 5.48 5.29 16.05
C ILE A 228 5.02 3.88 15.73
N TYR A 229 3.96 3.78 14.91
CA TYR A 229 3.51 2.52 14.34
C TYR A 229 3.48 2.62 12.82
N LEU A 230 3.86 1.52 12.17
CA LEU A 230 3.75 1.32 10.73
C LEU A 230 2.61 0.34 10.46
N GLY A 231 1.77 0.66 9.50
CA GLY A 231 0.66 -0.17 9.04
C GLY A 231 0.42 0.00 7.55
N GLY A 232 -0.55 -0.73 7.03
CA GLY A 232 -0.97 -0.63 5.64
C GLY A 232 -0.99 -2.00 4.94
N PRO A 233 -1.75 -2.12 3.83
CA PRO A 233 -1.93 -3.39 3.12
C PRO A 233 -0.60 -4.02 2.68
N SER A 234 0.30 -3.22 2.09
CA SER A 234 1.59 -3.69 1.59
C SER A 234 2.50 -4.24 2.69
N MET A 235 2.49 -3.61 3.89
CA MET A 235 3.23 -4.13 5.04
C MET A 235 2.63 -5.46 5.52
N ILE A 236 1.30 -5.53 5.65
CA ILE A 236 0.60 -6.73 6.12
C ILE A 236 0.87 -7.90 5.17
N ALA A 237 0.80 -7.67 3.86
CA ALA A 237 1.09 -8.67 2.84
C ALA A 237 2.55 -9.19 2.97
N THR A 238 3.51 -8.29 3.11
CA THR A 238 4.94 -8.64 3.27
C THR A 238 5.17 -9.44 4.54
N ASP A 239 4.65 -8.99 5.69
CA ASP A 239 4.80 -9.70 6.97
C ASP A 239 4.14 -11.09 6.92
N MET A 240 2.97 -11.19 6.28
CA MET A 240 2.28 -12.47 6.12
C MET A 240 3.09 -13.47 5.29
N MET A 241 3.77 -12.99 4.22
CA MET A 241 4.68 -13.83 3.43
C MET A 241 5.86 -14.32 4.25
N GLU A 242 6.53 -13.43 5.01
CA GLU A 242 7.64 -13.82 5.87
C GLU A 242 7.24 -14.87 6.92
N TYR A 243 6.06 -14.71 7.52
CA TYR A 243 5.56 -15.69 8.48
C TYR A 243 5.27 -17.03 7.83
N ILE A 244 4.63 -17.06 6.65
CA ILE A 244 4.34 -18.30 5.93
C ILE A 244 5.64 -18.99 5.48
N GLU A 245 6.61 -18.24 4.94
CA GLU A 245 7.92 -18.79 4.59
C GLU A 245 8.62 -19.40 5.82
N SER A 246 8.61 -18.69 6.94
CA SER A 246 9.17 -19.19 8.21
C SER A 246 8.48 -20.44 8.71
N ASP A 247 7.15 -20.48 8.67
CA ASP A 247 6.35 -21.62 9.10
C ASP A 247 6.59 -22.85 8.21
N LEU A 248 6.70 -22.67 6.90
CA LEU A 248 7.05 -23.75 5.97
C LEU A 248 8.42 -24.35 6.26
N VAL A 249 9.41 -23.54 6.67
CA VAL A 249 10.73 -24.03 7.07
C VAL A 249 10.66 -24.77 8.41
N ILE A 250 9.92 -24.24 9.39
CA ILE A 250 9.83 -24.82 10.75
C ILE A 250 9.03 -26.12 10.76
N PHE A 251 7.92 -26.17 10.03
CA PHE A 251 7.02 -27.34 10.03
C PHE A 251 7.27 -28.29 8.85
N GLY A 252 8.01 -27.87 7.83
CA GLY A 252 8.36 -28.67 6.65
C GLY A 252 9.65 -29.48 6.78
N THR A 253 10.43 -29.28 7.86
CA THR A 253 11.63 -30.05 8.21
C THR A 253 11.35 -30.95 9.39
#